data_287ff380755e74bfb673d6d199ebdb8e
#
_entry.id   287ff380755e74bfb673d6d199ebdb8e
#
_cell.length_a   1.000
_cell.length_b   1.000
_cell.length_c   1.000
_cell.angle_alpha   90.00
_cell.angle_beta   90.00
_cell.angle_gamma   90.00
#
_symmetry.space_group_name_H-M   'P 1'
#
loop_
_entity.id
_entity.type
_entity.pdbx_description
1 polymer ?
#
loop_
_entity_poly.entity_id
_entity_poly.type
_entity_poly.pdbx_seq_one_letter_code
_entity_poly.pdbx_strand_id
1 'polypeptide(L)'
;MAATIQGYVRFVTATLEGTAADKEITAPDPDDPRKPESPPDLHKRSWWYTSKMAFAEYKRDQCSDLAAALTFYAVAAVFPAFIVLAALVGLIGQSQRTADALLGLIRDLGQADVADQLRGPITALAQSQGAGIALVVGTLGALWSASAYVGGFGRAMNRIYEVDEGRPVWKLRPLNILVSLVVIVGAAILLLSVALTGRLADEINQRLGLPHSMLSVWSYAKWPLMLAVVTMIVAVLYYATPNVQQPRFRWMSVGALLAIVLWVVGSLGFAFYVSRFGSYDRTYGSLAGTIVFLLWLWLTNSALLFGAEFDAELERARELEAGIQAEQILQLPPRDTVVSDKAARKLADDVAEGRALRLRSQPDSPMTDAPHADRSLSAMLLLGLAVVLGRSRAGRSNVR
;
A
#
# COMPACT_ATOMS: atom_id res chain seq x y z
N MET A 1 30.17 36.59 11.89
CA MET A 1 28.85 36.66 11.24
C MET A 1 28.75 35.79 9.99
N ALA A 2 29.63 35.92 8.98
CA ALA A 2 29.59 35.08 7.77
C ALA A 2 29.77 33.57 8.06
N ALA A 3 30.69 33.17 8.92
CA ALA A 3 30.92 31.75 9.28
C ALA A 3 29.75 31.12 10.03
N THR A 4 28.98 31.90 10.82
CA THR A 4 27.77 31.44 11.51
C THR A 4 26.61 31.24 10.58
N ILE A 5 26.47 32.10 9.55
CA ILE A 5 25.46 31.97 8.50
C ILE A 5 25.78 30.77 7.60
N GLN A 6 27.04 30.57 7.23
CA GLN A 6 27.49 29.43 6.45
C GLN A 6 27.30 28.11 7.21
N GLY A 7 27.57 28.07 8.52
CA GLY A 7 27.31 26.91 9.38
C GLY A 7 25.81 26.61 9.51
N TYR A 8 24.99 27.65 9.62
CA TYR A 8 23.52 27.48 9.69
C TYR A 8 22.94 27.01 8.34
N VAL A 9 23.37 27.60 7.22
CA VAL A 9 22.96 27.17 5.88
C VAL A 9 23.37 25.71 5.61
N ARG A 10 24.59 25.34 5.97
CA ARG A 10 25.08 23.96 5.82
C ARG A 10 24.34 22.96 6.73
N PHE A 11 23.91 23.39 7.91
CA PHE A 11 23.11 22.56 8.82
C PHE A 11 21.69 22.40 8.28
N VAL A 12 21.05 23.48 7.79
CA VAL A 12 19.68 23.43 7.23
C VAL A 12 19.68 22.60 5.94
N THR A 13 20.68 22.75 5.07
CA THR A 13 20.79 21.91 3.86
C THR A 13 21.04 20.45 4.19
N ALA A 14 21.94 20.13 5.13
CA ALA A 14 22.19 18.74 5.55
C ALA A 14 20.98 18.08 6.28
N THR A 15 20.09 18.89 6.86
CA THR A 15 18.86 18.39 7.53
C THR A 15 17.71 18.24 6.54
N LEU A 16 17.80 18.89 5.38
CA LEU A 16 16.77 18.85 4.32
C LEU A 16 17.14 17.90 3.15
N GLU A 17 18.41 17.50 3.06
CA GLU A 17 18.85 16.56 2.02
C GLU A 17 18.02 15.25 2.11
N GLY A 18 17.30 14.94 1.03
CA GLY A 18 16.45 13.76 0.91
C GLY A 18 15.05 13.89 1.54
N THR A 19 14.67 15.03 2.09
CA THR A 19 13.29 15.26 2.54
C THR A 19 12.33 15.42 1.34
N ALA A 20 11.03 15.23 1.56
CA ALA A 20 10.03 15.46 0.52
C ALA A 20 10.08 16.87 -0.06
N ALA A 21 10.38 17.88 0.77
CA ALA A 21 10.55 19.27 0.33
C ALA A 21 11.78 19.48 -0.57
N ASP A 22 12.88 18.80 -0.27
CA ASP A 22 14.08 18.83 -1.11
C ASP A 22 13.82 18.16 -2.45
N LYS A 23 13.20 16.97 -2.44
CA LYS A 23 12.83 16.24 -3.66
C LYS A 23 11.81 17.00 -4.52
N GLU A 24 10.90 17.79 -3.95
CA GLU A 24 9.97 18.64 -4.72
C GLU A 24 10.70 19.66 -5.60
N ILE A 25 11.85 20.16 -5.13
CA ILE A 25 12.62 21.22 -5.81
C ILE A 25 13.70 20.63 -6.72
N THR A 26 14.34 19.53 -6.31
CA THR A 26 15.57 19.02 -6.94
C THR A 26 15.35 17.78 -7.80
N ALA A 27 14.28 17.01 -7.54
CA ALA A 27 14.02 15.79 -8.27
C ALA A 27 13.70 16.07 -9.76
N PRO A 28 14.27 15.28 -10.67
CA PRO A 28 13.96 15.37 -12.10
C PRO A 28 12.53 14.92 -12.38
N ASP A 29 12.03 15.25 -13.57
CA ASP A 29 10.73 14.74 -14.04
C ASP A 29 10.77 13.19 -14.01
N PRO A 30 9.70 12.52 -13.53
CA PRO A 30 9.60 11.07 -13.58
C PRO A 30 9.84 10.47 -14.96
N ASP A 31 9.43 11.18 -16.02
CA ASP A 31 9.63 10.82 -17.43
C ASP A 31 10.74 11.65 -18.10
N ASP A 32 11.79 12.06 -17.36
CA ASP A 32 12.95 12.78 -17.90
C ASP A 32 13.47 12.06 -19.17
N PRO A 33 13.64 12.76 -20.30
CA PRO A 33 14.03 12.15 -21.57
C PRO A 33 15.42 11.48 -21.55
N ARG A 34 16.24 11.71 -20.53
CA ARG A 34 17.52 11.01 -20.34
C ARG A 34 17.30 9.58 -19.82
N LYS A 35 16.16 9.30 -19.16
CA LYS A 35 15.86 7.98 -18.63
C LYS A 35 15.46 7.02 -19.76
N PRO A 36 15.88 5.72 -19.73
CA PRO A 36 15.40 4.72 -20.68
C PRO A 36 13.88 4.69 -20.78
N GLU A 37 13.35 4.61 -22.00
CA GLU A 37 11.92 4.72 -22.24
C GLU A 37 11.13 3.45 -21.93
N SER A 38 11.76 2.29 -22.04
CA SER A 38 11.11 0.99 -21.87
C SER A 38 12.01 -0.03 -21.16
N PRO A 39 11.45 -1.05 -20.45
CA PRO A 39 12.25 -2.07 -19.77
C PRO A 39 13.31 -2.76 -20.65
N PRO A 40 13.05 -3.09 -21.93
CA PRO A 40 14.06 -3.65 -22.83
C PRO A 40 15.27 -2.74 -23.10
N ASP A 41 15.11 -1.42 -22.92
CA ASP A 41 16.19 -0.45 -23.18
C ASP A 41 17.23 -0.43 -22.05
N LEU A 42 16.90 -1.00 -20.89
CA LEU A 42 17.82 -1.16 -19.78
C LEU A 42 18.91 -2.19 -20.08
N HIS A 43 20.15 -1.88 -19.71
CA HIS A 43 21.26 -2.79 -19.82
C HIS A 43 21.06 -4.05 -18.96
N LYS A 44 21.56 -5.20 -19.40
CA LYS A 44 21.49 -6.46 -18.63
C LYS A 44 22.09 -6.33 -17.22
N ARG A 45 23.09 -5.47 -17.07
CA ARG A 45 23.74 -5.19 -15.78
C ARG A 45 22.80 -4.50 -14.81
N SER A 46 21.92 -3.64 -15.30
CA SER A 46 20.94 -2.91 -14.47
C SER A 46 19.83 -3.84 -13.97
N TRP A 47 19.41 -4.82 -14.76
CA TRP A 47 18.48 -5.86 -14.30
C TRP A 47 19.06 -6.70 -13.15
N TRP A 48 20.33 -7.06 -13.25
CA TRP A 48 21.01 -7.76 -12.15
C TRP A 48 21.12 -6.87 -10.91
N TYR A 49 21.48 -5.60 -11.09
CA TYR A 49 21.52 -4.60 -10.02
C TYR A 49 20.16 -4.46 -9.34
N THR A 50 19.09 -4.21 -10.11
CA THR A 50 17.70 -4.11 -9.63
C THR A 50 17.31 -5.33 -8.78
N SER A 51 17.52 -6.54 -9.30
CA SER A 51 17.16 -7.77 -8.58
C SER A 51 17.92 -7.92 -7.27
N LYS A 52 19.22 -7.61 -7.26
CA LYS A 52 20.05 -7.66 -6.05
C LYS A 52 19.64 -6.61 -5.04
N MET A 53 19.37 -5.38 -5.49
CA MET A 53 19.01 -4.27 -4.61
C MET A 53 17.60 -4.43 -4.07
N ALA A 54 16.62 -4.85 -4.86
CA ALA A 54 15.27 -5.13 -4.38
C ALA A 54 15.26 -6.13 -3.22
N PHE A 55 16.09 -7.17 -3.26
CA PHE A 55 16.23 -8.10 -2.15
C PHE A 55 16.94 -7.48 -0.92
N ALA A 56 17.89 -6.60 -1.13
CA ALA A 56 18.60 -5.91 -0.05
C ALA A 56 17.70 -4.86 0.63
N GLU A 57 16.98 -4.05 -0.17
CA GLU A 57 16.06 -3.02 0.33
C GLU A 57 14.83 -3.63 1.00
N TYR A 58 14.27 -4.74 0.48
CA TYR A 58 13.22 -5.48 1.15
C TYR A 58 13.57 -5.84 2.61
N LYS A 59 14.84 -6.18 2.87
CA LYS A 59 15.33 -6.45 4.23
C LYS A 59 15.58 -5.16 5.01
N ARG A 60 16.16 -4.13 4.38
CA ARG A 60 16.47 -2.84 5.01
C ARG A 60 15.19 -2.13 5.45
N ASP A 61 14.17 -2.17 4.61
CA ASP A 61 12.86 -1.58 4.86
C ASP A 61 11.97 -2.42 5.77
N GLN A 62 12.47 -3.58 6.19
CA GLN A 62 11.73 -4.49 7.08
C GLN A 62 10.35 -4.85 6.48
N CYS A 63 10.29 -5.10 5.18
CA CYS A 63 9.05 -5.38 4.47
C CYS A 63 8.32 -6.62 5.02
N SER A 64 9.04 -7.57 5.63
CA SER A 64 8.44 -8.70 6.36
C SER A 64 7.55 -8.23 7.53
N ASP A 65 7.99 -7.23 8.28
CA ASP A 65 7.25 -6.67 9.42
C ASP A 65 6.08 -5.80 8.93
N LEU A 66 6.30 -5.05 7.85
CA LEU A 66 5.23 -4.31 7.17
C LEU A 66 4.15 -5.27 6.64
N ALA A 67 4.54 -6.42 6.06
CA ALA A 67 3.60 -7.45 5.62
C ALA A 67 2.81 -8.04 6.80
N ALA A 68 3.43 -8.23 7.97
CA ALA A 68 2.73 -8.67 9.18
C ALA A 68 1.74 -7.61 9.68
N ALA A 69 2.11 -6.33 9.67
CA ALA A 69 1.20 -5.25 10.00
C ALA A 69 0.02 -5.17 9.02
N LEU A 70 0.26 -5.32 7.72
CA LEU A 70 -0.80 -5.38 6.70
C LEU A 70 -1.71 -6.59 6.89
N THR A 71 -1.17 -7.74 7.30
CA THR A 71 -1.95 -8.94 7.64
C THR A 71 -2.90 -8.66 8.80
N PHE A 72 -2.46 -7.96 9.83
CA PHE A 72 -3.34 -7.53 10.93
C PHE A 72 -4.49 -6.64 10.42
N TYR A 73 -4.22 -5.64 9.58
CA TYR A 73 -5.27 -4.80 9.01
C TYR A 73 -6.23 -5.58 8.11
N ALA A 74 -5.72 -6.54 7.33
CA ALA A 74 -6.55 -7.39 6.47
C ALA A 74 -7.50 -8.25 7.33
N VAL A 75 -7.00 -8.88 8.39
CA VAL A 75 -7.83 -9.67 9.32
C VAL A 75 -8.87 -8.80 10.02
N ALA A 76 -8.51 -7.61 10.47
CA ALA A 76 -9.46 -6.67 11.08
C ALA A 76 -10.60 -6.28 10.13
N ALA A 77 -10.36 -6.26 8.81
CA ALA A 77 -11.38 -5.98 7.80
C ALA A 77 -12.32 -7.17 7.54
N VAL A 78 -11.92 -8.40 7.86
CA VAL A 78 -12.73 -9.62 7.67
C VAL A 78 -14.00 -9.58 8.52
N PHE A 79 -13.93 -9.12 9.77
CA PHE A 79 -15.08 -9.12 10.69
C PHE A 79 -16.24 -8.24 10.18
N PRO A 80 -16.04 -6.95 9.83
CA PRO A 80 -17.10 -6.15 9.24
C PRO A 80 -17.62 -6.71 7.91
N ALA A 81 -16.74 -7.32 7.10
CA ALA A 81 -17.15 -7.95 5.83
C ALA A 81 -18.13 -9.10 6.08
N PHE A 82 -17.94 -9.91 7.11
CA PHE A 82 -18.89 -10.94 7.51
C PHE A 82 -20.24 -10.37 7.94
N ILE A 83 -20.26 -9.24 8.65
CA ILE A 83 -21.51 -8.55 9.03
C ILE A 83 -22.28 -8.12 7.77
N VAL A 84 -21.59 -7.58 6.76
CA VAL A 84 -22.20 -7.20 5.48
C VAL A 84 -22.79 -8.41 4.78
N LEU A 85 -22.04 -9.51 4.68
CA LEU A 85 -22.51 -10.74 4.04
C LEU A 85 -23.75 -11.30 4.76
N ALA A 86 -23.73 -11.37 6.09
CA ALA A 86 -24.84 -11.86 6.88
C ALA A 86 -26.10 -10.97 6.74
N ALA A 87 -25.91 -9.64 6.71
CA ALA A 87 -27.00 -8.68 6.53
C ALA A 87 -27.62 -8.76 5.12
N LEU A 88 -26.79 -8.94 4.07
CA LEU A 88 -27.27 -9.17 2.71
C LEU A 88 -28.12 -10.43 2.60
N VAL A 89 -27.70 -11.51 3.26
CA VAL A 89 -28.48 -12.75 3.35
C VAL A 89 -29.86 -12.49 3.97
N GLY A 90 -29.91 -11.72 5.06
CA GLY A 90 -31.17 -11.35 5.73
C GLY A 90 -32.13 -10.54 4.86
N LEU A 91 -31.59 -9.66 4.01
CA LEU A 91 -32.40 -8.80 3.11
C LEU A 91 -32.99 -9.55 1.90
N ILE A 92 -32.33 -10.57 1.39
CA ILE A 92 -32.78 -11.35 0.21
C ILE A 92 -34.00 -12.25 0.54
N GLY A 93 -34.42 -12.32 1.79
CA GLY A 93 -35.69 -12.97 2.21
C GLY A 93 -35.71 -14.51 2.17
N GLN A 94 -34.61 -15.16 1.76
CA GLN A 94 -34.41 -16.61 1.80
C GLN A 94 -33.27 -16.96 2.78
N SER A 95 -33.40 -16.42 3.99
CA SER A 95 -32.34 -16.33 4.98
C SER A 95 -31.60 -17.65 5.25
N GLN A 96 -32.29 -18.75 5.33
CA GLN A 96 -31.69 -20.03 5.67
C GLN A 96 -30.95 -20.69 4.52
N ARG A 97 -31.53 -20.66 3.30
CA ARG A 97 -30.88 -21.26 2.11
C ARG A 97 -29.63 -20.49 1.68
N THR A 98 -29.67 -19.16 1.76
CA THR A 98 -28.54 -18.30 1.37
C THR A 98 -27.42 -18.38 2.43
N ALA A 99 -27.78 -18.47 3.72
CA ALA A 99 -26.84 -18.72 4.79
C ALA A 99 -26.11 -20.07 4.62
N ASP A 100 -26.88 -21.13 4.33
CA ASP A 100 -26.30 -22.46 4.09
C ASP A 100 -25.45 -22.50 2.83
N ALA A 101 -25.78 -21.77 1.78
CA ALA A 101 -24.96 -21.63 0.57
C ALA A 101 -23.64 -20.92 0.82
N LEU A 102 -23.64 -19.82 1.60
CA LEU A 102 -22.43 -19.12 2.02
C LEU A 102 -21.53 -19.98 2.90
N LEU A 103 -22.14 -20.66 3.88
CA LEU A 103 -21.40 -21.59 4.74
C LEU A 103 -20.84 -22.77 3.95
N GLY A 104 -21.59 -23.24 2.94
CA GLY A 104 -21.13 -24.24 1.98
C GLY A 104 -19.92 -23.77 1.19
N LEU A 105 -19.94 -22.54 0.68
CA LEU A 105 -18.80 -21.96 -0.02
C LEU A 105 -17.54 -21.89 0.85
N ILE A 106 -17.68 -21.46 2.11
CA ILE A 106 -16.56 -21.40 3.06
C ILE A 106 -16.00 -22.81 3.33
N ARG A 107 -16.88 -23.82 3.44
CA ARG A 107 -16.46 -25.23 3.58
C ARG A 107 -15.77 -25.77 2.33
N ASP A 108 -16.28 -25.43 1.16
CA ASP A 108 -15.69 -25.84 -0.15
C ASP A 108 -14.30 -25.22 -0.36
N LEU A 109 -14.03 -24.05 0.27
CA LEU A 109 -12.70 -23.44 0.35
C LEU A 109 -11.79 -24.10 1.38
N GLY A 110 -12.21 -25.21 1.98
CA GLY A 110 -11.42 -25.97 2.95
C GLY A 110 -11.46 -25.43 4.39
N GLN A 111 -12.36 -24.47 4.68
CA GLN A 111 -12.48 -23.80 5.99
C GLN A 111 -13.74 -24.25 6.74
N ALA A 112 -13.90 -25.55 6.95
CA ALA A 112 -15.09 -26.12 7.60
C ALA A 112 -15.30 -25.58 9.03
N ASP A 113 -14.24 -25.48 9.82
CA ASP A 113 -14.29 -24.97 11.19
C ASP A 113 -14.71 -23.50 11.27
N VAL A 114 -14.25 -22.68 10.31
CA VAL A 114 -14.64 -21.28 10.20
C VAL A 114 -16.13 -21.17 9.81
N ALA A 115 -16.60 -22.02 8.90
CA ALA A 115 -18.01 -22.07 8.53
C ALA A 115 -18.89 -22.43 9.74
N ASP A 116 -18.48 -23.38 10.57
CA ASP A 116 -19.23 -23.79 11.75
C ASP A 116 -19.23 -22.71 12.85
N GLN A 117 -18.14 -22.01 13.06
CA GLN A 117 -18.05 -20.87 13.98
C GLN A 117 -18.93 -19.68 13.52
N LEU A 118 -19.05 -19.45 12.21
CA LEU A 118 -19.83 -18.37 11.64
C LEU A 118 -21.30 -18.69 11.49
N ARG A 119 -21.70 -19.95 11.59
CA ARG A 119 -23.10 -20.38 11.42
C ARG A 119 -24.05 -19.65 12.38
N GLY A 120 -23.71 -19.58 13.66
CA GLY A 120 -24.51 -18.90 14.69
C GLY A 120 -24.69 -17.40 14.40
N PRO A 121 -23.62 -16.63 14.28
CA PRO A 121 -23.67 -15.21 13.94
C PRO A 121 -24.41 -14.91 12.63
N ILE A 122 -24.16 -15.67 11.55
CA ILE A 122 -24.83 -15.47 10.25
C ILE A 122 -26.33 -15.73 10.37
N THR A 123 -26.72 -16.80 11.02
CA THR A 123 -28.15 -17.16 11.17
C THR A 123 -28.87 -16.15 12.05
N ALA A 124 -28.28 -15.71 13.15
CA ALA A 124 -28.85 -14.71 14.05
C ALA A 124 -29.08 -13.36 13.34
N LEU A 125 -28.09 -12.89 12.57
CA LEU A 125 -28.20 -11.64 11.80
C LEU A 125 -29.20 -11.78 10.65
N ALA A 126 -29.22 -12.91 9.95
CA ALA A 126 -30.12 -13.18 8.84
C ALA A 126 -31.61 -13.22 9.28
N GLN A 127 -31.87 -13.57 10.53
CA GLN A 127 -33.25 -13.62 11.12
C GLN A 127 -33.61 -12.33 11.86
N SER A 128 -32.70 -11.38 12.01
CA SER A 128 -32.94 -10.15 12.75
C SER A 128 -33.80 -9.15 11.96
N GLN A 129 -34.75 -8.50 12.62
CA GLN A 129 -35.52 -7.37 12.05
C GLN A 129 -34.65 -6.14 11.77
N GLY A 130 -33.39 -6.12 12.28
CA GLY A 130 -32.43 -5.06 12.11
C GLY A 130 -31.45 -5.27 10.94
N ALA A 131 -31.68 -6.22 10.02
CA ALA A 131 -30.78 -6.55 8.91
C ALA A 131 -30.37 -5.32 8.07
N GLY A 132 -31.31 -4.37 7.85
CA GLY A 132 -31.00 -3.14 7.11
C GLY A 132 -29.99 -2.23 7.85
N ILE A 133 -30.16 -2.06 9.16
CA ILE A 133 -29.23 -1.27 9.99
C ILE A 133 -27.88 -1.99 10.07
N ALA A 134 -27.88 -3.32 10.27
CA ALA A 134 -26.67 -4.13 10.30
C ALA A 134 -25.90 -4.05 8.97
N LEU A 135 -26.60 -4.00 7.83
CA LEU A 135 -25.97 -3.80 6.53
C LEU A 135 -25.26 -2.44 6.44
N VAL A 136 -25.93 -1.35 6.83
CA VAL A 136 -25.35 -0.01 6.78
C VAL A 136 -24.13 0.08 7.71
N VAL A 137 -24.27 -0.33 8.97
CA VAL A 137 -23.19 -0.28 9.97
C VAL A 137 -22.04 -1.22 9.56
N GLY A 138 -22.36 -2.42 9.10
CA GLY A 138 -21.38 -3.38 8.60
C GLY A 138 -20.60 -2.86 7.39
N THR A 139 -21.30 -2.25 6.41
CA THR A 139 -20.67 -1.68 5.21
C THR A 139 -19.75 -0.51 5.56
N LEU A 140 -20.20 0.40 6.43
CA LEU A 140 -19.37 1.51 6.91
C LEU A 140 -18.15 0.99 7.68
N GLY A 141 -18.34 -0.01 8.54
CA GLY A 141 -17.26 -0.65 9.29
C GLY A 141 -16.27 -1.38 8.38
N ALA A 142 -16.75 -2.12 7.38
CA ALA A 142 -15.92 -2.81 6.39
C ALA A 142 -15.09 -1.81 5.57
N LEU A 143 -15.73 -0.73 5.10
CA LEU A 143 -15.06 0.31 4.34
C LEU A 143 -14.02 1.06 5.19
N TRP A 144 -14.34 1.33 6.45
CA TRP A 144 -13.39 1.93 7.41
C TRP A 144 -12.17 1.04 7.65
N SER A 145 -12.38 -0.25 7.92
CA SER A 145 -11.32 -1.23 8.17
C SER A 145 -10.47 -1.48 6.91
N ALA A 146 -11.09 -1.60 5.74
CA ALA A 146 -10.37 -1.70 4.46
C ALA A 146 -9.56 -0.44 4.16
N SER A 147 -10.09 0.76 4.49
CA SER A 147 -9.36 2.02 4.38
C SER A 147 -8.13 2.06 5.30
N ALA A 148 -8.15 1.39 6.46
CA ALA A 148 -6.98 1.26 7.33
C ALA A 148 -5.90 0.37 6.70
N TYR A 149 -6.29 -0.72 6.03
CA TYR A 149 -5.37 -1.55 5.24
C TYR A 149 -4.72 -0.74 4.11
N VAL A 150 -5.51 -0.04 3.30
CA VAL A 150 -5.00 0.80 2.20
C VAL A 150 -4.06 1.89 2.73
N GLY A 151 -4.41 2.53 3.85
CA GLY A 151 -3.54 3.50 4.50
C GLY A 151 -2.23 2.87 5.03
N GLY A 152 -2.29 1.64 5.56
CA GLY A 152 -1.12 0.85 5.94
C GLY A 152 -0.23 0.53 4.74
N PHE A 153 -0.84 0.09 3.64
CA PHE A 153 -0.15 -0.18 2.40
C PHE A 153 0.51 1.08 1.83
N GLY A 154 -0.18 2.23 1.85
CA GLY A 154 0.39 3.52 1.44
C GLY A 154 1.62 3.92 2.25
N ARG A 155 1.63 3.67 3.58
CA ARG A 155 2.82 3.92 4.42
C ARG A 155 3.98 2.98 4.06
N ALA A 156 3.70 1.71 3.76
CA ALA A 156 4.71 0.78 3.28
C ALA A 156 5.29 1.23 1.93
N MET A 157 4.42 1.63 0.99
CA MET A 157 4.85 2.17 -0.31
C MET A 157 5.69 3.44 -0.17
N ASN A 158 5.29 4.36 0.72
CA ASN A 158 6.07 5.58 0.97
C ASN A 158 7.47 5.26 1.52
N ARG A 159 7.61 4.22 2.35
CA ARG A 159 8.91 3.76 2.83
C ARG A 159 9.75 3.18 1.71
N ILE A 160 9.18 2.31 0.86
CA ILE A 160 9.83 1.70 -0.31
C ILE A 160 10.31 2.76 -1.31
N TYR A 161 9.50 3.80 -1.55
CA TYR A 161 9.86 4.91 -2.44
C TYR A 161 10.66 6.03 -1.73
N GLU A 162 11.06 5.82 -0.48
CA GLU A 162 11.87 6.76 0.30
C GLU A 162 11.28 8.19 0.30
N VAL A 163 9.97 8.30 0.51
CA VAL A 163 9.24 9.57 0.51
C VAL A 163 8.35 9.69 1.73
N ASP A 164 8.30 10.89 2.32
CA ASP A 164 7.40 11.18 3.43
C ASP A 164 5.95 11.40 2.94
N GLU A 165 4.99 11.12 3.84
CA GLU A 165 3.59 11.43 3.57
C GLU A 165 3.34 12.94 3.69
N GLY A 166 3.16 13.59 2.56
CA GLY A 166 2.90 15.03 2.48
C GLY A 166 1.43 15.40 2.31
N ARG A 167 0.57 14.46 1.96
CA ARG A 167 -0.85 14.70 1.68
C ARG A 167 -1.62 14.95 2.97
N PRO A 168 -2.41 16.03 3.06
CA PRO A 168 -3.25 16.28 4.22
C PRO A 168 -4.38 15.24 4.32
N VAL A 169 -4.88 15.02 5.55
CA VAL A 169 -5.86 13.99 5.87
C VAL A 169 -7.12 14.06 5.00
N TRP A 170 -7.57 15.27 4.64
CA TRP A 170 -8.76 15.46 3.80
C TRP A 170 -8.56 15.06 2.33
N LYS A 171 -7.31 14.93 1.83
CA LYS A 171 -6.98 14.34 0.52
C LYS A 171 -6.74 12.84 0.64
N LEU A 172 -6.04 12.42 1.70
CA LEU A 172 -5.63 11.04 1.91
C LEU A 172 -6.80 10.12 2.26
N ARG A 173 -7.72 10.56 3.16
CA ARG A 173 -8.87 9.74 3.59
C ARG A 173 -9.83 9.39 2.46
N PRO A 174 -10.32 10.34 1.64
CA PRO A 174 -11.18 10.02 0.50
C PRO A 174 -10.49 9.10 -0.52
N LEU A 175 -9.19 9.31 -0.77
CA LEU A 175 -8.42 8.44 -1.65
C LEU A 175 -8.36 7.00 -1.12
N ASN A 176 -8.05 6.82 0.16
CA ASN A 176 -8.00 5.49 0.78
C ASN A 176 -9.37 4.79 0.73
N ILE A 177 -10.46 5.53 0.93
CA ILE A 177 -11.83 5.00 0.84
C ILE A 177 -12.13 4.57 -0.61
N LEU A 178 -11.78 5.41 -1.59
CA LEU A 178 -12.00 5.09 -3.01
C LEU A 178 -11.21 3.85 -3.44
N VAL A 179 -9.93 3.78 -3.08
CA VAL A 179 -9.09 2.60 -3.35
C VAL A 179 -9.65 1.36 -2.66
N SER A 180 -10.11 1.49 -1.41
CA SER A 180 -10.74 0.38 -0.69
C SER A 180 -12.01 -0.11 -1.37
N LEU A 181 -12.81 0.80 -1.91
CA LEU A 181 -14.02 0.43 -2.67
C LEU A 181 -13.64 -0.38 -3.92
N VAL A 182 -12.61 0.04 -4.66
CA VAL A 182 -12.12 -0.72 -5.83
C VAL A 182 -11.63 -2.11 -5.42
N VAL A 183 -10.88 -2.21 -4.32
CA VAL A 183 -10.38 -3.50 -3.80
C VAL A 183 -11.54 -4.40 -3.37
N ILE A 184 -12.53 -3.87 -2.64
CA ILE A 184 -13.70 -4.63 -2.18
C ILE A 184 -14.54 -5.12 -3.37
N VAL A 185 -14.81 -4.26 -4.35
CA VAL A 185 -15.55 -4.65 -5.56
C VAL A 185 -14.78 -5.69 -6.36
N GLY A 186 -13.47 -5.51 -6.52
CA GLY A 186 -12.61 -6.49 -7.17
C GLY A 186 -12.61 -7.84 -6.44
N ALA A 187 -12.48 -7.83 -5.11
CA ALA A 187 -12.56 -9.05 -4.30
C ALA A 187 -13.92 -9.74 -4.43
N ALA A 188 -15.01 -8.97 -4.47
CA ALA A 188 -16.35 -9.51 -4.70
C ALA A 188 -16.47 -10.18 -6.08
N ILE A 189 -15.93 -9.56 -7.13
CA ILE A 189 -15.89 -10.16 -8.48
C ILE A 189 -15.08 -11.46 -8.47
N LEU A 190 -13.92 -11.50 -7.81
CA LEU A 190 -13.10 -12.70 -7.68
C LEU A 190 -13.87 -13.81 -6.95
N LEU A 191 -14.48 -13.51 -5.82
CA LEU A 191 -15.29 -14.47 -5.05
C LEU A 191 -16.47 -14.99 -5.87
N LEU A 192 -17.19 -14.12 -6.55
CA LEU A 192 -18.28 -14.52 -7.45
C LEU A 192 -17.78 -15.40 -8.59
N SER A 193 -16.64 -15.08 -9.18
CA SER A 193 -16.05 -15.88 -10.26
C SER A 193 -15.70 -17.30 -9.82
N VAL A 194 -15.23 -17.44 -8.57
CA VAL A 194 -14.99 -18.76 -7.97
C VAL A 194 -16.30 -19.45 -7.60
N ALA A 195 -17.25 -18.73 -6.97
CA ALA A 195 -18.53 -19.26 -6.54
C ALA A 195 -19.40 -19.75 -7.72
N LEU A 196 -19.36 -19.05 -8.86
CA LEU A 196 -20.02 -19.45 -10.11
C LEU A 196 -19.32 -20.63 -10.82
N THR A 197 -18.66 -21.48 -10.04
CA THR A 197 -17.97 -22.70 -10.51
C THR A 197 -18.49 -23.89 -9.69
N GLY A 198 -18.63 -25.06 -10.30
CA GLY A 198 -19.10 -26.26 -9.61
C GLY A 198 -20.60 -26.27 -9.32
N ARG A 199 -21.00 -26.73 -8.16
CA ARG A 199 -22.41 -26.98 -7.77
C ARG A 199 -23.33 -25.76 -7.93
N LEU A 200 -22.85 -24.56 -7.59
CA LEU A 200 -23.65 -23.32 -7.74
C LEU A 200 -23.89 -22.99 -9.23
N ALA A 201 -22.90 -23.21 -10.10
CA ALA A 201 -23.09 -23.05 -11.54
C ALA A 201 -24.16 -24.02 -12.07
N ASP A 202 -24.15 -25.26 -11.60
CA ASP A 202 -25.13 -26.29 -11.99
C ASP A 202 -26.55 -25.94 -11.49
N GLU A 203 -26.71 -25.45 -10.25
CA GLU A 203 -28.00 -25.02 -9.72
C GLU A 203 -28.55 -23.79 -10.45
N ILE A 204 -27.70 -22.81 -10.75
CA ILE A 204 -28.08 -21.63 -11.54
C ILE A 204 -28.49 -22.04 -12.95
N ASN A 205 -27.76 -22.97 -13.55
CA ASN A 205 -28.09 -23.52 -14.86
C ASN A 205 -29.44 -24.22 -14.86
N GLN A 206 -29.74 -25.06 -13.87
CA GLN A 206 -31.01 -25.74 -13.75
C GLN A 206 -32.21 -24.78 -13.60
N ARG A 207 -32.00 -23.60 -12.97
CA ARG A 207 -33.04 -22.59 -12.78
C ARG A 207 -33.22 -21.66 -13.97
N LEU A 208 -32.14 -21.28 -14.64
CA LEU A 208 -32.14 -20.31 -15.73
C LEU A 208 -32.18 -20.96 -17.10
N GLY A 209 -32.00 -22.29 -17.23
CA GLY A 209 -32.00 -23.00 -18.50
C GLY A 209 -30.91 -22.54 -19.45
N LEU A 210 -29.72 -22.16 -18.92
CA LEU A 210 -28.64 -21.65 -19.74
C LEU A 210 -28.09 -22.72 -20.69
N PRO A 211 -27.74 -22.38 -21.94
CA PRO A 211 -27.11 -23.32 -22.85
C PRO A 211 -25.76 -23.84 -22.31
N HIS A 212 -25.48 -25.13 -22.47
CA HIS A 212 -24.21 -25.74 -22.05
C HIS A 212 -22.97 -25.02 -22.64
N SER A 213 -23.11 -24.42 -23.82
CA SER A 213 -22.07 -23.62 -24.46
C SER A 213 -21.69 -22.38 -23.60
N MET A 214 -22.64 -21.79 -22.89
CA MET A 214 -22.41 -20.62 -22.04
C MET A 214 -21.62 -20.98 -20.80
N LEU A 215 -21.87 -22.15 -20.21
CA LEU A 215 -21.10 -22.66 -19.06
C LEU A 215 -19.66 -23.04 -19.44
N SER A 216 -19.47 -23.63 -20.62
CA SER A 216 -18.14 -23.94 -21.11
C SER A 216 -17.34 -22.65 -21.41
N VAL A 217 -17.94 -21.65 -22.04
CA VAL A 217 -17.31 -20.34 -22.25
C VAL A 217 -16.92 -19.72 -20.91
N TRP A 218 -17.81 -19.73 -19.91
CA TRP A 218 -17.52 -19.21 -18.58
C TRP A 218 -16.36 -19.93 -17.91
N SER A 219 -16.28 -21.26 -18.03
CA SER A 219 -15.21 -22.05 -17.41
C SER A 219 -13.81 -21.63 -17.85
N TYR A 220 -13.66 -21.11 -19.07
CA TYR A 220 -12.41 -20.56 -19.60
C TYR A 220 -12.30 -19.05 -19.37
N ALA A 221 -13.37 -18.27 -19.60
CA ALA A 221 -13.37 -16.81 -19.53
C ALA A 221 -13.11 -16.26 -18.11
N LYS A 222 -13.48 -17.00 -17.06
CA LYS A 222 -13.23 -16.60 -15.67
C LYS A 222 -11.75 -16.42 -15.35
N TRP A 223 -10.84 -17.22 -15.92
CA TRP A 223 -9.42 -17.15 -15.59
C TRP A 223 -8.76 -15.85 -16.07
N PRO A 224 -8.89 -15.42 -17.33
CA PRO A 224 -8.40 -14.12 -17.74
C PRO A 224 -9.11 -12.96 -17.04
N LEU A 225 -10.42 -13.09 -16.73
CA LEU A 225 -11.13 -12.09 -15.94
C LEU A 225 -10.53 -11.94 -14.54
N MET A 226 -10.32 -13.05 -13.84
CA MET A 226 -9.71 -13.04 -12.51
C MET A 226 -8.30 -12.44 -12.53
N LEU A 227 -7.49 -12.82 -13.53
CA LEU A 227 -6.16 -12.24 -13.70
C LEU A 227 -6.22 -10.73 -13.96
N ALA A 228 -7.14 -10.27 -14.81
CA ALA A 228 -7.33 -8.85 -15.08
C ALA A 228 -7.76 -8.08 -13.82
N VAL A 229 -8.68 -8.63 -13.01
CA VAL A 229 -9.12 -8.02 -11.75
C VAL A 229 -7.99 -7.96 -10.74
N VAL A 230 -7.22 -9.04 -10.55
CA VAL A 230 -6.05 -9.05 -9.66
C VAL A 230 -5.02 -8.01 -10.11
N THR A 231 -4.71 -7.98 -11.41
CA THR A 231 -3.76 -7.01 -11.97
C THR A 231 -4.25 -5.57 -11.76
N MET A 232 -5.54 -5.30 -11.94
CA MET A 232 -6.14 -4.00 -11.69
C MET A 232 -6.03 -3.60 -10.21
N ILE A 233 -6.31 -4.51 -9.28
CA ILE A 233 -6.19 -4.25 -7.83
C ILE A 233 -4.75 -3.88 -7.49
N VAL A 234 -3.77 -4.68 -7.94
CA VAL A 234 -2.35 -4.43 -7.68
C VAL A 234 -1.91 -3.11 -8.29
N ALA A 235 -2.29 -2.83 -9.55
CA ALA A 235 -1.97 -1.58 -10.22
C ALA A 235 -2.55 -0.35 -9.49
N VAL A 236 -3.81 -0.43 -9.03
CA VAL A 236 -4.43 0.65 -8.26
C VAL A 236 -3.73 0.86 -6.91
N LEU A 237 -3.39 -0.21 -6.20
CA LEU A 237 -2.63 -0.13 -4.95
C LEU A 237 -1.26 0.53 -5.19
N TYR A 238 -0.50 0.07 -6.16
CA TYR A 238 0.85 0.59 -6.43
C TYR A 238 0.83 2.04 -6.93
N TYR A 239 -0.13 2.40 -7.76
CA TYR A 239 -0.21 3.75 -8.32
C TYR A 239 -0.82 4.76 -7.36
N ALA A 240 -1.94 4.44 -6.71
CA ALA A 240 -2.73 5.42 -5.97
C ALA A 240 -2.21 5.65 -4.55
N THR A 241 -1.58 4.64 -3.91
CA THR A 241 -1.27 4.73 -2.49
C THR A 241 -0.02 5.54 -2.13
N PRO A 242 1.13 5.48 -2.86
CA PRO A 242 2.32 6.23 -2.49
C PRO A 242 2.20 7.73 -2.80
N ASN A 243 2.93 8.54 -2.03
CA ASN A 243 3.02 9.99 -2.21
C ASN A 243 4.09 10.38 -3.24
N VAL A 244 4.32 9.60 -4.29
CA VAL A 244 5.29 9.91 -5.34
C VAL A 244 4.61 10.12 -6.68
N GLN A 245 5.15 11.00 -7.50
CA GLN A 245 4.81 11.12 -8.91
C GLN A 245 5.55 10.00 -9.65
N GLN A 246 4.82 8.97 -10.02
CA GLN A 246 5.39 7.81 -10.67
C GLN A 246 5.54 8.03 -12.18
N PRO A 247 6.52 7.39 -12.83
CA PRO A 247 6.66 7.41 -14.26
C PRO A 247 5.49 6.73 -14.95
N ARG A 248 5.42 6.81 -16.27
CA ARG A 248 4.32 6.25 -17.08
C ARG A 248 4.04 4.79 -16.75
N PHE A 249 2.78 4.41 -16.81
CA PHE A 249 2.22 3.12 -16.40
C PHE A 249 2.99 1.87 -16.87
N ARG A 250 3.64 1.91 -18.03
CA ARG A 250 4.41 0.76 -18.58
C ARG A 250 5.59 0.29 -17.71
N TRP A 251 6.13 1.16 -16.85
CA TRP A 251 7.21 0.80 -15.94
C TRP A 251 6.72 0.16 -14.64
N MET A 252 5.53 0.50 -14.21
CA MET A 252 4.90 -0.07 -13.01
C MET A 252 4.43 -1.52 -13.20
N SER A 253 4.21 -1.94 -14.45
CA SER A 253 3.67 -3.27 -14.71
C SER A 253 4.65 -4.41 -14.42
N VAL A 254 5.96 -4.15 -14.37
CA VAL A 254 6.99 -5.19 -14.14
C VAL A 254 6.94 -5.71 -12.71
N GLY A 255 6.96 -4.83 -11.71
CA GLY A 255 6.86 -5.25 -10.31
C GLY A 255 5.50 -5.80 -9.95
N ALA A 256 4.41 -5.26 -10.53
CA ALA A 256 3.08 -5.82 -10.35
C ALA A 256 2.98 -7.25 -10.93
N LEU A 257 3.52 -7.48 -12.12
CA LEU A 257 3.59 -8.81 -12.70
C LEU A 257 4.42 -9.75 -11.83
N LEU A 258 5.60 -9.31 -11.37
CA LEU A 258 6.46 -10.08 -10.47
C LEU A 258 5.73 -10.43 -9.17
N ALA A 259 5.02 -9.47 -8.57
CA ALA A 259 4.22 -9.72 -7.36
C ALA A 259 3.18 -10.81 -7.58
N ILE A 260 2.45 -10.76 -8.70
CA ILE A 260 1.44 -11.77 -9.05
C ILE A 260 2.10 -13.15 -9.26
N VAL A 261 3.23 -13.21 -9.98
CA VAL A 261 3.96 -14.46 -10.20
C VAL A 261 4.45 -15.03 -8.86
N LEU A 262 5.06 -14.22 -8.01
CA LEU A 262 5.53 -14.63 -6.69
C LEU A 262 4.37 -15.07 -5.80
N TRP A 263 3.22 -14.39 -5.87
CA TRP A 263 2.03 -14.77 -5.13
C TRP A 263 1.49 -16.13 -5.59
N VAL A 264 1.41 -16.38 -6.90
CA VAL A 264 0.96 -17.68 -7.44
C VAL A 264 1.92 -18.79 -7.04
N VAL A 265 3.22 -18.62 -7.29
CA VAL A 265 4.25 -19.63 -6.94
C VAL A 265 4.29 -19.87 -5.44
N GLY A 266 4.26 -18.79 -4.65
CA GLY A 266 4.24 -18.86 -3.19
C GLY A 266 3.00 -19.56 -2.66
N SER A 267 1.80 -19.26 -3.21
CA SER A 267 0.55 -19.91 -2.83
C SER A 267 0.53 -21.41 -3.19
N LEU A 268 1.05 -21.79 -4.34
CA LEU A 268 1.18 -23.21 -4.72
C LEU A 268 2.18 -23.93 -3.81
N GLY A 269 3.34 -23.33 -3.54
CA GLY A 269 4.32 -23.88 -2.61
C GLY A 269 3.77 -23.99 -1.19
N PHE A 270 3.02 -22.99 -0.74
CA PHE A 270 2.36 -22.99 0.55
C PHE A 270 1.25 -24.06 0.66
N ALA A 271 0.42 -24.20 -0.37
CA ALA A 271 -0.59 -25.25 -0.43
C ALA A 271 0.04 -26.65 -0.39
N PHE A 272 1.15 -26.85 -1.12
CA PHE A 272 1.93 -28.09 -1.05
C PHE A 272 2.50 -28.32 0.36
N TYR A 273 3.05 -27.29 0.99
CA TYR A 273 3.54 -27.36 2.37
C TYR A 273 2.42 -27.81 3.32
N VAL A 274 1.28 -27.10 3.32
CA VAL A 274 0.14 -27.41 4.19
C VAL A 274 -0.38 -28.84 3.97
N SER A 275 -0.47 -29.30 2.71
CA SER A 275 -0.94 -30.65 2.39
C SER A 275 -0.03 -31.78 2.92
N ARG A 276 1.25 -31.50 3.12
CA ARG A 276 2.23 -32.48 3.66
C ARG A 276 2.29 -32.47 5.18
N PHE A 277 1.89 -31.40 5.81
CA PHE A 277 1.95 -31.23 7.26
C PHE A 277 0.60 -31.50 7.95
N GLY A 278 -0.15 -32.53 7.52
CA GLY A 278 -1.44 -32.94 8.08
C GLY A 278 -1.47 -33.29 9.57
N SER A 279 -0.34 -33.12 10.29
CA SER A 279 -0.26 -33.23 11.75
C SER A 279 -0.54 -31.92 12.50
N TYR A 280 -0.73 -30.82 11.79
CA TYR A 280 -1.04 -29.51 12.41
C TYR A 280 -2.34 -29.55 13.20
N ASP A 281 -3.36 -30.25 12.68
CA ASP A 281 -4.66 -30.43 13.36
C ASP A 281 -4.52 -31.13 14.71
N ARG A 282 -3.55 -32.03 14.86
CA ARG A 282 -3.30 -32.73 16.13
C ARG A 282 -2.67 -31.85 17.20
N THR A 283 -1.90 -30.83 16.80
CA THR A 283 -1.17 -29.96 17.73
C THR A 283 -1.97 -28.67 18.04
N TYR A 284 -2.62 -28.09 17.03
CA TYR A 284 -3.29 -26.79 17.14
C TYR A 284 -4.82 -26.87 17.08
N GLY A 285 -5.41 -28.05 16.78
CA GLY A 285 -6.86 -28.23 16.73
C GLY A 285 -7.55 -27.22 15.83
N SER A 286 -8.60 -26.57 16.31
CA SER A 286 -9.37 -25.56 15.58
C SER A 286 -8.60 -24.28 15.22
N LEU A 287 -7.42 -24.04 15.80
CA LEU A 287 -6.57 -22.89 15.49
C LEU A 287 -5.70 -23.10 14.24
N ALA A 288 -5.53 -24.36 13.79
CA ALA A 288 -4.67 -24.69 12.66
C ALA A 288 -5.08 -23.91 11.39
N GLY A 289 -6.37 -23.90 11.04
CA GLY A 289 -6.90 -23.15 9.90
C GLY A 289 -6.64 -21.63 9.98
N THR A 290 -6.80 -21.06 11.18
CA THR A 290 -6.52 -19.62 11.40
C THR A 290 -5.05 -19.32 11.20
N ILE A 291 -4.14 -20.15 11.71
CA ILE A 291 -2.70 -19.95 11.53
C ILE A 291 -2.32 -20.06 10.06
N VAL A 292 -2.82 -21.05 9.35
CA VAL A 292 -2.61 -21.25 7.91
C VAL A 292 -3.09 -20.01 7.12
N PHE A 293 -4.26 -19.50 7.45
CA PHE A 293 -4.82 -18.30 6.82
C PHE A 293 -3.97 -17.04 7.07
N LEU A 294 -3.51 -16.83 8.30
CA LEU A 294 -2.64 -15.71 8.64
C LEU A 294 -1.29 -15.78 7.90
N LEU A 295 -0.69 -16.97 7.82
CA LEU A 295 0.55 -17.17 7.07
C LEU A 295 0.37 -16.93 5.58
N TRP A 296 -0.76 -17.36 5.01
CA TRP A 296 -1.08 -17.10 3.60
C TRP A 296 -1.30 -15.60 3.33
N LEU A 297 -1.97 -14.86 4.21
CA LEU A 297 -2.10 -13.41 4.12
C LEU A 297 -0.75 -12.71 4.23
N TRP A 298 0.10 -13.15 5.15
CA TRP A 298 1.45 -12.61 5.28
C TRP A 298 2.29 -12.86 4.02
N LEU A 299 2.23 -14.06 3.45
CA LEU A 299 2.87 -14.40 2.18
C LEU A 299 2.36 -13.50 1.04
N THR A 300 1.05 -13.28 0.97
CA THR A 300 0.41 -12.42 -0.01
C THR A 300 0.93 -10.98 0.09
N ASN A 301 0.93 -10.41 1.30
CA ASN A 301 1.45 -9.06 1.53
C ASN A 301 2.96 -8.98 1.26
N SER A 302 3.73 -10.02 1.60
CA SER A 302 5.17 -10.09 1.31
C SER A 302 5.45 -10.08 -0.19
N ALA A 303 4.68 -10.82 -0.99
CA ALA A 303 4.80 -10.82 -2.44
C ALA A 303 4.47 -9.45 -3.06
N LEU A 304 3.41 -8.78 -2.56
CA LEU A 304 3.06 -7.43 -2.98
C LEU A 304 4.17 -6.42 -2.65
N LEU A 305 4.69 -6.42 -1.43
CA LEU A 305 5.75 -5.50 -1.05
C LEU A 305 7.06 -5.78 -1.80
N PHE A 306 7.39 -7.04 -2.07
CA PHE A 306 8.58 -7.36 -2.87
C PHE A 306 8.46 -6.89 -4.32
N GLY A 307 7.28 -7.00 -4.92
CA GLY A 307 7.02 -6.43 -6.24
C GLY A 307 7.13 -4.90 -6.27
N ALA A 308 6.70 -4.23 -5.20
CA ALA A 308 6.85 -2.78 -5.06
C ALA A 308 8.32 -2.35 -4.92
N GLU A 309 9.11 -3.09 -4.13
CA GLU A 309 10.56 -2.91 -4.06
C GLU A 309 11.23 -3.07 -5.41
N PHE A 310 10.80 -4.08 -6.15
CA PHE A 310 11.35 -4.30 -7.49
C PHE A 310 11.05 -3.13 -8.43
N ASP A 311 9.84 -2.55 -8.37
CA ASP A 311 9.48 -1.36 -9.16
C ASP A 311 10.29 -0.13 -8.73
N ALA A 312 10.50 0.08 -7.44
CA ALA A 312 11.30 1.19 -6.92
C ALA A 312 12.76 1.07 -7.36
N GLU A 313 13.35 -0.12 -7.25
CA GLU A 313 14.73 -0.36 -7.66
C GLU A 313 14.90 -0.38 -9.20
N LEU A 314 13.87 -0.71 -9.95
CA LEU A 314 13.85 -0.57 -11.39
C LEU A 314 13.90 0.91 -11.80
N GLU A 315 13.15 1.77 -11.09
CA GLU A 315 13.20 3.22 -11.31
C GLU A 315 14.56 3.79 -10.90
N ARG A 316 15.15 3.35 -9.77
CA ARG A 316 16.50 3.72 -9.37
C ARG A 316 17.53 3.36 -10.46
N ALA A 317 17.42 2.18 -11.05
CA ALA A 317 18.30 1.77 -12.14
C ALA A 317 18.14 2.66 -13.38
N ARG A 318 16.92 3.10 -13.71
CA ARG A 318 16.66 4.08 -14.79
C ARG A 318 17.31 5.43 -14.50
N GLU A 319 17.21 5.91 -13.27
CA GLU A 319 17.82 7.17 -12.84
C GLU A 319 19.34 7.11 -12.94
N LEU A 320 19.94 6.01 -12.50
CA LEU A 320 21.39 5.79 -12.57
C LEU A 320 21.89 5.71 -14.04
N GLU A 321 21.17 5.02 -14.93
CA GLU A 321 21.50 4.98 -16.36
C GLU A 321 21.38 6.35 -17.05
N ALA A 322 20.50 7.21 -16.55
CA ALA A 322 20.36 8.59 -16.99
C ALA A 322 21.45 9.54 -16.42
N GLY A 323 22.35 9.03 -15.56
CA GLY A 323 23.37 9.84 -14.88
C GLY A 323 22.80 10.69 -13.75
N ILE A 324 21.61 10.35 -13.21
CA ILE A 324 21.00 10.99 -12.05
C ILE A 324 21.57 10.34 -10.79
N GLN A 325 21.90 11.14 -9.78
CA GLN A 325 22.49 10.67 -8.52
C GLN A 325 21.42 10.03 -7.62
N ALA A 326 21.12 8.76 -7.88
CA ALA A 326 20.13 7.98 -7.14
C ALA A 326 20.75 6.84 -6.31
N GLU A 327 22.08 6.87 -6.09
CA GLU A 327 22.80 5.82 -5.37
C GLU A 327 22.36 5.68 -3.91
N GLN A 328 21.97 6.78 -3.28
CA GLN A 328 21.59 6.81 -1.88
C GLN A 328 20.09 6.93 -1.68
N ILE A 329 19.43 7.74 -2.50
CA ILE A 329 18.02 8.10 -2.36
C ILE A 329 17.39 8.15 -3.75
N LEU A 330 16.24 7.49 -3.92
CA LEU A 330 15.45 7.53 -5.14
C LEU A 330 14.95 8.95 -5.44
N GLN A 331 15.16 9.44 -6.67
CA GLN A 331 14.91 10.82 -7.08
C GLN A 331 13.53 11.01 -7.75
N LEU A 332 12.48 10.51 -7.11
CA LEU A 332 11.11 10.75 -7.56
C LEU A 332 10.48 11.92 -6.78
N PRO A 333 9.85 12.90 -7.48
CA PRO A 333 9.18 14.02 -6.81
C PRO A 333 7.94 13.56 -6.05
N PRO A 334 7.65 14.14 -4.86
CA PRO A 334 6.44 13.87 -4.12
C PRO A 334 5.20 14.45 -4.83
N ARG A 335 4.01 13.89 -4.56
CA ARG A 335 2.73 14.45 -5.04
C ARG A 335 2.29 15.66 -4.23
N ASP A 336 2.61 15.68 -2.95
CA ASP A 336 2.22 16.74 -2.00
C ASP A 336 3.23 16.76 -0.85
N THR A 337 3.59 17.95 -0.35
CA THR A 337 4.58 18.14 0.72
C THR A 337 4.03 18.89 1.93
N VAL A 338 2.76 19.30 1.92
CA VAL A 338 2.16 20.16 2.95
C VAL A 338 2.34 19.61 4.37
N VAL A 339 2.17 18.30 4.57
CA VAL A 339 2.29 17.68 5.90
C VAL A 339 3.74 17.40 6.25
N SER A 340 4.54 16.90 5.30
CA SER A 340 5.96 16.61 5.51
C SER A 340 6.76 17.88 5.80
N ASP A 341 6.50 19.00 5.12
CA ASP A 341 7.14 20.28 5.39
C ASP A 341 6.83 20.79 6.80
N LYS A 342 5.57 20.66 7.22
CA LYS A 342 5.19 21.03 8.59
C LYS A 342 5.87 20.15 9.63
N ALA A 343 5.98 18.84 9.35
CA ALA A 343 6.66 17.90 10.25
C ALA A 343 8.17 18.19 10.32
N ALA A 344 8.82 18.48 9.19
CA ALA A 344 10.22 18.83 9.11
C ALA A 344 10.54 20.11 9.89
N ARG A 345 9.70 21.16 9.76
CA ARG A 345 9.86 22.40 10.54
C ARG A 345 9.73 22.14 12.04
N LYS A 346 8.73 21.38 12.46
CA LYS A 346 8.56 21.02 13.86
C LYS A 346 9.75 20.23 14.39
N LEU A 347 10.25 19.27 13.64
CA LEU A 347 11.44 18.50 14.01
C LEU A 347 12.67 19.40 14.18
N ALA A 348 12.85 20.39 13.29
CA ALA A 348 13.94 21.35 13.39
C ALA A 348 13.85 22.20 14.69
N ASP A 349 12.63 22.61 15.06
CA ASP A 349 12.38 23.34 16.32
C ASP A 349 12.67 22.44 17.54
N ASP A 350 12.18 21.20 17.54
CA ASP A 350 12.41 20.23 18.63
C ASP A 350 13.93 19.91 18.79
N VAL A 351 14.65 19.77 17.67
CA VAL A 351 16.13 19.58 17.67
C VAL A 351 16.85 20.82 18.21
N ALA A 352 16.40 22.03 17.86
CA ALA A 352 16.99 23.27 18.37
C ALA A 352 16.78 23.41 19.89
N GLU A 353 15.59 23.05 20.38
CA GLU A 353 15.30 23.02 21.80
C GLU A 353 16.18 22.00 22.56
N GLY A 354 16.27 20.75 22.01
CA GLY A 354 17.14 19.72 22.59
C GLY A 354 18.61 20.13 22.64
N ARG A 355 19.09 20.83 21.59
CA ARG A 355 20.45 21.40 21.59
C ARG A 355 20.65 22.47 22.67
N ALA A 356 19.67 23.36 22.85
CA ALA A 356 19.70 24.39 23.87
C ALA A 356 19.74 23.78 25.29
N LEU A 357 18.98 22.72 25.54
CA LEU A 357 19.01 21.96 26.79
C LEU A 357 20.41 21.37 27.06
N ARG A 358 20.98 20.70 26.05
CA ARG A 358 22.33 20.11 26.16
C ARG A 358 23.41 21.18 26.50
N LEU A 359 23.37 22.32 25.81
CA LEU A 359 24.33 23.39 26.04
C LEU A 359 24.21 24.03 27.44
N ARG A 360 22.98 24.12 27.99
CA ARG A 360 22.76 24.59 29.37
C ARG A 360 23.26 23.62 30.44
N SER A 361 23.30 22.32 30.11
CA SER A 361 23.70 21.28 31.07
C SER A 361 25.21 21.01 31.07
N GLN A 362 26.02 21.70 30.24
CA GLN A 362 27.48 21.59 30.20
C GLN A 362 28.08 22.67 31.11
N PRO A 363 28.67 22.33 32.29
CA PRO A 363 29.15 23.33 33.30
C PRO A 363 30.35 24.18 32.88
N ASP A 364 31.10 23.74 31.84
CA ASP A 364 32.43 24.33 31.50
C ASP A 364 32.53 24.87 30.06
N SER A 365 31.44 25.17 29.41
CA SER A 365 31.53 25.91 28.14
C SER A 365 31.61 27.40 28.42
N PRO A 366 32.71 28.12 28.04
CA PRO A 366 32.76 29.58 28.16
C PRO A 366 31.56 30.13 27.35
N MET A 367 30.66 30.83 28.04
CA MET A 367 29.55 31.54 27.42
C MET A 367 30.15 32.62 26.51
N THR A 368 30.24 32.28 25.21
CA THR A 368 30.32 33.31 24.19
C THR A 368 28.91 33.90 24.11
N ASP A 369 28.78 35.14 24.62
CA ASP A 369 27.58 35.95 24.47
C ASP A 369 27.13 35.96 23.01
N ALA A 370 26.20 35.07 22.69
CA ALA A 370 25.48 35.14 21.41
C ALA A 370 24.49 36.30 21.52
N PRO A 371 24.59 37.34 20.71
CA PRO A 371 23.64 38.42 20.71
C PRO A 371 22.23 37.86 20.54
N HIS A 372 21.31 38.34 21.38
CA HIS A 372 19.86 38.10 21.21
C HIS A 372 19.42 38.64 19.85
N ALA A 373 19.60 37.82 18.81
CA ALA A 373 19.06 38.13 17.50
C ALA A 373 17.56 37.80 17.56
N ASP A 374 16.79 38.83 17.30
CA ASP A 374 15.34 38.80 17.20
C ASP A 374 14.91 37.71 16.22
N ARG A 375 14.47 36.56 16.77
CA ARG A 375 14.34 35.27 16.07
C ARG A 375 13.16 35.19 15.11
N SER A 376 12.25 36.17 15.17
CA SER A 376 11.00 36.14 14.40
C SER A 376 11.10 36.80 13.02
N LEU A 377 11.90 37.85 12.89
CA LEU A 377 11.98 38.63 11.64
C LEU A 377 13.02 38.13 10.65
N SER A 378 14.16 37.62 11.13
CA SER A 378 15.26 37.17 10.23
C SER A 378 14.97 35.85 9.53
N ALA A 379 14.32 34.89 10.20
CA ALA A 379 13.93 33.62 9.59
C ALA A 379 12.78 33.79 8.59
N MET A 380 11.81 34.68 8.87
CA MET A 380 10.73 34.99 7.92
C MET A 380 11.23 35.74 6.68
N LEU A 381 12.21 36.63 6.83
CA LEU A 381 12.78 37.37 5.69
C LEU A 381 13.58 36.46 4.74
N LEU A 382 14.34 35.49 5.28
CA LEU A 382 15.11 34.56 4.46
C LEU A 382 14.25 33.51 3.77
N LEU A 383 13.21 33.00 4.42
CA LEU A 383 12.21 32.11 3.80
C LEU A 383 11.34 32.86 2.76
N GLY A 384 10.96 34.10 3.06
CA GLY A 384 10.24 34.96 2.10
C GLY A 384 11.07 35.26 0.84
N LEU A 385 12.38 35.48 1.01
CA LEU A 385 13.28 35.75 -0.13
C LEU A 385 13.51 34.49 -1.00
N ALA A 386 13.62 33.31 -0.39
CA ALA A 386 13.77 32.05 -1.12
C ALA A 386 12.52 31.70 -1.93
N VAL A 387 11.33 31.92 -1.36
CA VAL A 387 10.04 31.72 -2.06
C VAL A 387 9.84 32.74 -3.20
N VAL A 388 10.23 33.99 -3.00
CA VAL A 388 10.12 35.04 -4.04
C VAL A 388 11.11 34.83 -5.16
N LEU A 389 12.35 34.40 -4.86
CA LEU A 389 13.38 34.13 -5.87
C LEU A 389 13.08 32.81 -6.64
N GLY A 390 12.49 31.80 -5.99
CA GLY A 390 12.02 30.58 -6.65
C GLY A 390 10.87 30.84 -7.64
N ARG A 391 9.89 31.67 -7.27
CA ARG A 391 8.78 32.04 -8.16
C ARG A 391 9.19 32.93 -9.33
N SER A 392 10.21 33.75 -9.21
CA SER A 392 10.69 34.59 -10.33
C SER A 392 11.44 33.80 -11.42
N ARG A 393 11.95 32.60 -11.12
CA ARG A 393 12.55 31.70 -12.12
C ARG A 393 11.52 30.85 -12.85
N ALA A 394 10.45 30.44 -12.18
CA ALA A 394 9.37 29.66 -12.82
C ALA A 394 8.53 30.47 -13.82
N GLY A 395 8.50 31.80 -13.72
CA GLY A 395 7.74 32.70 -14.61
C GLY A 395 8.44 33.06 -15.93
N ARG A 396 9.69 32.62 -16.18
CA ARG A 396 10.45 33.04 -17.38
C ARG A 396 10.63 31.93 -18.44
N SER A 397 10.09 30.74 -18.26
CA SER A 397 10.19 29.65 -19.25
C SER A 397 8.98 29.50 -20.18
N ASN A 398 8.01 30.43 -20.17
CA ASN A 398 6.79 30.34 -21.00
C ASN A 398 6.66 31.49 -22.01
N VAL A 399 7.75 31.91 -22.64
CA VAL A 399 7.71 32.72 -23.89
C VAL A 399 8.93 32.30 -24.74
N ARG A 400 8.72 31.29 -25.56
CA ARG A 400 9.17 31.19 -26.97
C ARG A 400 8.78 29.81 -27.52
#